data_86c2bfe4d3e6b74c89b5e0f0fed4fdac
#
_entry.id   86c2bfe4d3e6b74c89b5e0f0fed4fdac
#
_cell.length_a   1.000
_cell.length_b   1.000
_cell.length_c   1.000
_cell.angle_alpha   90.00
_cell.angle_beta   90.00
_cell.angle_gamma   90.00
#
_symmetry.space_group_name_H-M   'P 1'
#
loop_
_entity.id
_entity.type
_entity.pdbx_description
1 polymer ?
#
loop_
_entity_poly.entity_id
_entity_poly.type
_entity_poly.pdbx_seq_one_letter_code
_entity_poly.pdbx_strand_id
1 'polypeptide(L)'
;MNASTPKTPTHIILKYKEGHKMEKLKLMTVIGTRPEIIRLSEVIKCCDKYFNHILVHTGQNWDYTLNKVFFDDLELRAPDYYLETVGENLGETMGNIIAKSYDVMTKEKPDALLILGDTNSALCAISAKRLKIPIFHMEAGNRCWDWNVSEMINRKIVDHISDINMPYTEHSRRYLLSEGIDGKTMFVTGSPMREVLSKNMAKIEKSDVLERLGLTKKNYILVSAHREENIDNEENFLSLMNAINAAAEKYNMPVIYSTHPRSMKFIEKRGFKFHKLVQNLKPFGFMDYNMLQKNAYCVLSDSGTLSEESAMLGFPAVLARTSTERPEVLDKGTIVVGGIAEKDVLQAVDLAVAMYENGEPVVMAEDYADENVSVKVVKIIQSYTSIVNKTTWLK
;
A
#
# COMPACT_ATOMS: atom_id res chain seq x y z
N MET A 1 9.82 -24.29 -47.90
CA MET A 1 10.20 -23.34 -46.83
C MET A 1 9.29 -23.65 -45.64
N ASN A 2 9.81 -24.44 -44.69
CA ASN A 2 9.04 -24.93 -43.56
C ASN A 2 9.13 -23.93 -42.40
N ALA A 3 7.99 -23.35 -42.02
CA ALA A 3 7.87 -22.50 -40.84
C ALA A 3 7.82 -23.38 -39.59
N SER A 4 8.81 -23.28 -38.72
CA SER A 4 8.86 -23.94 -37.42
C SER A 4 8.00 -23.21 -36.41
N THR A 5 7.01 -23.88 -35.88
CA THR A 5 6.20 -23.47 -34.71
C THR A 5 7.06 -23.35 -33.45
N PRO A 6 6.89 -22.34 -32.61
CA PRO A 6 7.61 -22.25 -31.34
C PRO A 6 7.09 -23.28 -30.35
N LYS A 7 8.02 -24.06 -29.77
CA LYS A 7 7.74 -25.05 -28.73
C LYS A 7 7.38 -24.35 -27.43
N THR A 8 6.22 -24.69 -26.86
CA THR A 8 5.78 -24.36 -25.49
C THR A 8 6.86 -24.74 -24.48
N PRO A 9 7.17 -23.90 -23.48
CA PRO A 9 8.17 -24.27 -22.47
C PRO A 9 7.64 -25.42 -21.61
N THR A 10 8.37 -26.50 -21.65
CA THR A 10 8.15 -27.70 -20.81
C THR A 10 8.37 -27.32 -19.35
N HIS A 11 7.37 -27.50 -18.51
CA HIS A 11 7.48 -27.40 -17.06
C HIS A 11 8.57 -28.34 -16.58
N ILE A 12 9.73 -27.81 -16.20
CA ILE A 12 10.77 -28.56 -15.50
C ILE A 12 10.28 -28.75 -14.05
N ILE A 13 9.65 -29.88 -13.79
CA ILE A 13 9.41 -30.35 -12.43
C ILE A 13 10.75 -30.81 -11.92
N LEU A 14 11.46 -30.00 -11.15
CA LEU A 14 12.62 -30.41 -10.38
C LEU A 14 12.15 -31.44 -9.36
N LYS A 15 12.33 -32.74 -9.66
CA LYS A 15 12.26 -33.83 -8.68
C LYS A 15 13.41 -33.61 -7.70
N TYR A 16 13.13 -33.06 -6.53
CA TYR A 16 14.05 -33.14 -5.41
C TYR A 16 14.23 -34.61 -5.04
N LYS A 17 15.50 -35.06 -5.00
CA LYS A 17 15.83 -36.37 -4.47
C LYS A 17 15.28 -36.50 -3.06
N GLU A 18 14.50 -37.53 -2.79
CA GLU A 18 14.08 -37.93 -1.46
C GLU A 18 15.34 -38.14 -0.60
N GLY A 19 15.51 -37.29 0.42
CA GLY A 19 16.61 -37.43 1.35
C GLY A 19 17.06 -36.10 1.97
N HIS A 20 16.44 -35.66 3.02
CA HIS A 20 16.55 -34.50 3.88
C HIS A 20 15.53 -33.42 3.54
N LYS A 21 14.39 -33.51 4.21
CA LYS A 21 13.43 -32.42 4.31
C LYS A 21 14.07 -31.32 5.17
N MET A 22 14.75 -30.36 4.55
CA MET A 22 15.27 -29.21 5.28
C MET A 22 14.07 -28.51 5.94
N GLU A 23 14.18 -28.28 7.24
CA GLU A 23 13.19 -27.53 8.00
C GLU A 23 13.13 -26.11 7.44
N LYS A 24 11.94 -25.67 7.02
CA LYS A 24 11.73 -24.34 6.50
C LYS A 24 11.79 -23.34 7.65
N LEU A 25 12.38 -22.16 7.44
CA LEU A 25 12.30 -21.06 8.39
C LEU A 25 10.83 -20.77 8.74
N LYS A 26 10.56 -20.53 10.03
CA LYS A 26 9.25 -20.10 10.51
C LYS A 26 9.19 -18.57 10.41
N LEU A 27 8.46 -18.06 9.45
CA LEU A 27 8.27 -16.64 9.23
C LEU A 27 6.93 -16.18 9.77
N MET A 28 6.91 -15.11 10.55
CA MET A 28 5.67 -14.42 10.93
C MET A 28 5.53 -13.15 10.12
N THR A 29 4.37 -12.93 9.48
CA THR A 29 4.02 -11.65 8.84
C THR A 29 2.85 -11.03 9.61
N VAL A 30 3.00 -9.76 10.00
CA VAL A 30 1.94 -9.02 10.71
C VAL A 30 1.39 -7.95 9.81
N ILE A 31 0.06 -7.93 9.69
CA ILE A 31 -0.73 -6.96 8.91
C ILE A 31 -1.90 -6.45 9.74
N GLY A 32 -2.51 -5.35 9.36
CA GLY A 32 -3.68 -4.83 10.10
C GLY A 32 -4.57 -3.90 9.30
N THR A 33 -4.13 -3.49 8.10
CA THR A 33 -4.87 -2.54 7.28
C THR A 33 -4.98 -3.00 5.83
N ARG A 34 -5.95 -2.45 5.13
CA ARG A 34 -6.18 -2.72 3.70
C ARG A 34 -4.94 -2.47 2.82
N PRO A 35 -4.19 -1.34 2.95
CA PRO A 35 -2.98 -1.14 2.17
C PRO A 35 -1.92 -2.23 2.37
N GLU A 36 -1.76 -2.74 3.60
CA GLU A 36 -0.83 -3.83 3.89
C GLU A 36 -1.27 -5.13 3.22
N ILE A 37 -2.58 -5.46 3.27
CA ILE A 37 -3.13 -6.65 2.61
C ILE A 37 -2.87 -6.60 1.10
N ILE A 38 -3.14 -5.47 0.45
CA ILE A 38 -2.95 -5.30 -1.00
C ILE A 38 -1.47 -5.42 -1.36
N ARG A 39 -0.62 -4.63 -0.73
CA ARG A 39 0.81 -4.55 -1.07
C ARG A 39 1.56 -5.83 -0.77
N LEU A 40 1.21 -6.53 0.31
CA LEU A 40 1.85 -7.79 0.68
C LEU A 40 1.23 -9.02 0.00
N SER A 41 0.17 -8.89 -0.79
CA SER A 41 -0.56 -10.05 -1.32
C SER A 41 0.34 -11.05 -2.05
N GLU A 42 1.18 -10.62 -2.97
CA GLU A 42 2.08 -11.50 -3.70
C GLU A 42 3.27 -11.95 -2.82
N VAL A 43 3.71 -11.12 -1.88
CA VAL A 43 4.74 -11.50 -0.90
C VAL A 43 4.22 -12.58 0.04
N ILE A 44 2.97 -12.47 0.54
CA ILE A 44 2.32 -13.47 1.40
C ILE A 44 2.25 -14.82 0.67
N LYS A 45 1.75 -14.83 -0.59
CA LYS A 45 1.69 -16.05 -1.41
C LYS A 45 3.07 -16.69 -1.61
N CYS A 46 4.09 -15.85 -1.85
CA CYS A 46 5.46 -16.32 -1.99
C CYS A 46 6.01 -16.88 -0.67
N CYS A 47 5.74 -16.23 0.46
CA CYS A 47 6.12 -16.71 1.78
C CYS A 47 5.42 -18.03 2.15
N ASP A 48 4.13 -18.18 1.86
CA ASP A 48 3.38 -19.44 2.07
C ASP A 48 4.01 -20.61 1.32
N LYS A 49 4.56 -20.37 0.15
CA LYS A 49 5.21 -21.39 -0.66
C LYS A 49 6.57 -21.84 -0.10
N TYR A 50 7.37 -20.90 0.40
CA TYR A 50 8.77 -21.16 0.71
C TYR A 50 9.10 -21.27 2.19
N PHE A 51 8.27 -20.73 3.09
CA PHE A 51 8.46 -20.76 4.54
C PHE A 51 7.39 -21.58 5.27
N ASN A 52 7.63 -21.87 6.55
CA ASN A 52 6.57 -22.20 7.51
C ASN A 52 5.97 -20.86 7.95
N HIS A 53 4.98 -20.39 7.20
CA HIS A 53 4.50 -19.01 7.27
C HIS A 53 3.30 -18.88 8.19
N ILE A 54 3.39 -17.95 9.14
CA ILE A 54 2.33 -17.55 10.07
C ILE A 54 1.87 -16.14 9.69
N LEU A 55 0.61 -16.00 9.31
CA LEU A 55 -0.01 -14.72 8.99
C LEU A 55 -0.85 -14.23 10.18
N VAL A 56 -0.52 -13.06 10.69
CA VAL A 56 -1.18 -12.44 11.84
C VAL A 56 -1.85 -11.15 11.40
N HIS A 57 -3.13 -10.98 11.71
CA HIS A 57 -3.88 -9.74 11.49
C HIS A 57 -4.15 -9.06 12.83
N THR A 58 -3.75 -7.79 12.97
CA THR A 58 -3.92 -7.05 14.24
C THR A 58 -5.37 -6.71 14.57
N GLY A 59 -6.24 -6.61 13.56
CA GLY A 59 -7.65 -6.30 13.78
C GLY A 59 -7.90 -4.83 14.14
N GLN A 60 -7.10 -3.91 13.64
CA GLN A 60 -7.25 -2.47 13.91
C GLN A 60 -8.53 -1.85 13.34
N ASN A 61 -9.17 -2.49 12.37
CA ASN A 61 -10.44 -2.07 11.81
C ASN A 61 -11.54 -3.04 12.19
N TRP A 62 -12.60 -2.53 12.79
CA TRP A 62 -13.78 -3.30 13.25
C TRP A 62 -14.52 -4.02 12.12
N ASP A 63 -14.38 -3.57 10.88
CA ASP A 63 -15.13 -4.11 9.76
C ASP A 63 -14.34 -5.23 9.07
N TYR A 64 -14.48 -6.44 9.63
CA TYR A 64 -13.97 -7.67 9.03
C TYR A 64 -14.50 -7.85 7.60
N THR A 65 -15.72 -7.39 7.30
CA THR A 65 -16.33 -7.56 5.98
C THR A 65 -15.62 -6.71 4.93
N LEU A 66 -15.16 -5.50 5.29
CA LEU A 66 -14.35 -4.66 4.41
C LEU A 66 -12.96 -5.26 4.15
N ASN A 67 -12.36 -5.92 5.13
CA ASN A 67 -11.06 -6.58 4.96
C ASN A 67 -11.20 -7.90 4.17
N LYS A 68 -12.27 -8.67 4.40
CA LYS A 68 -12.50 -9.96 3.73
C LYS A 68 -12.56 -9.83 2.22
N VAL A 69 -13.17 -8.77 1.68
CA VAL A 69 -13.24 -8.53 0.24
C VAL A 69 -11.83 -8.52 -0.38
N PHE A 70 -10.84 -7.94 0.29
CA PHE A 70 -9.46 -7.89 -0.23
C PHE A 70 -8.76 -9.25 -0.16
N PHE A 71 -9.03 -10.07 0.88
CA PHE A 71 -8.53 -11.43 0.93
C PHE A 71 -9.11 -12.28 -0.19
N ASP A 72 -10.41 -12.16 -0.45
CA ASP A 72 -11.12 -12.89 -1.52
C ASP A 72 -10.65 -12.42 -2.90
N ASP A 73 -10.64 -11.11 -3.16
CA ASP A 73 -10.21 -10.50 -4.43
C ASP A 73 -8.78 -10.91 -4.81
N LEU A 74 -7.87 -10.89 -3.83
CA LEU A 74 -6.46 -11.18 -4.01
C LEU A 74 -6.10 -12.66 -3.80
N GLU A 75 -7.10 -13.53 -3.56
CA GLU A 75 -6.92 -14.99 -3.37
C GLU A 75 -5.92 -15.30 -2.24
N LEU A 76 -6.04 -14.61 -1.12
CA LEU A 76 -5.25 -14.84 0.07
C LEU A 76 -5.95 -15.80 1.01
N ARG A 77 -5.16 -16.64 1.69
CA ARG A 77 -5.69 -17.44 2.81
C ARG A 77 -6.05 -16.58 4.00
N ALA A 78 -6.92 -17.06 4.85
CA ALA A 78 -7.21 -16.41 6.12
C ALA A 78 -5.95 -16.30 7.00
N PRO A 79 -5.84 -15.26 7.85
CA PRO A 79 -4.80 -15.18 8.87
C PRO A 79 -4.89 -16.36 9.87
N ASP A 80 -3.74 -16.83 10.35
CA ASP A 80 -3.65 -17.85 11.39
C ASP A 80 -4.07 -17.27 12.75
N TYR A 81 -3.85 -15.96 12.94
CA TYR A 81 -4.23 -15.23 14.16
C TYR A 81 -4.89 -13.91 13.81
N TYR A 82 -5.99 -13.61 14.53
CA TYR A 82 -6.68 -12.33 14.51
C TYR A 82 -6.65 -11.73 15.91
N LEU A 83 -5.89 -10.62 16.13
CA LEU A 83 -5.54 -10.18 17.48
C LEU A 83 -6.60 -9.30 18.16
N GLU A 84 -7.53 -8.70 17.40
CA GLU A 84 -8.58 -7.82 17.96
C GLU A 84 -7.99 -6.73 18.87
N THR A 85 -7.12 -5.89 18.30
CA THR A 85 -6.31 -4.95 19.10
C THR A 85 -7.00 -3.63 19.40
N VAL A 86 -8.18 -3.36 18.82
CA VAL A 86 -8.90 -2.10 19.04
C VAL A 86 -9.18 -1.90 20.53
N GLY A 87 -8.76 -0.78 21.06
CA GLY A 87 -9.04 -0.34 22.43
C GLY A 87 -10.01 0.85 22.44
N GLU A 88 -10.28 1.38 23.62
CA GLU A 88 -11.14 2.56 23.81
C GLU A 88 -10.53 3.83 23.19
N ASN A 89 -9.21 3.87 23.07
CA ASN A 89 -8.46 4.98 22.48
C ASN A 89 -7.23 4.50 21.72
N LEU A 90 -6.54 5.42 21.05
CA LEU A 90 -5.36 5.11 20.25
C LEU A 90 -4.23 4.51 21.08
N GLY A 91 -3.98 5.03 22.28
CA GLY A 91 -2.91 4.55 23.17
C GLY A 91 -3.15 3.09 23.57
N GLU A 92 -4.38 2.74 23.93
CA GLU A 92 -4.75 1.36 24.25
C GLU A 92 -4.63 0.44 23.03
N THR A 93 -5.08 0.88 21.86
CA THR A 93 -4.90 0.13 20.60
C THR A 93 -3.43 -0.18 20.34
N MET A 94 -2.54 0.82 20.45
CA MET A 94 -1.09 0.64 20.27
C MET A 94 -0.52 -0.32 21.33
N GLY A 95 -0.91 -0.16 22.58
CA GLY A 95 -0.54 -1.06 23.69
C GLY A 95 -0.98 -2.50 23.46
N ASN A 96 -2.21 -2.70 23.00
CA ASN A 96 -2.77 -4.01 22.68
C ASN A 96 -2.03 -4.68 21.50
N ILE A 97 -1.61 -3.93 20.48
CA ILE A 97 -0.79 -4.46 19.38
C ILE A 97 0.51 -5.03 19.93
N ILE A 98 1.21 -4.26 20.76
CA ILE A 98 2.49 -4.69 21.35
C ILE A 98 2.29 -5.91 22.26
N ALA A 99 1.32 -5.88 23.17
CA ALA A 99 1.09 -6.94 24.13
C ALA A 99 0.65 -8.26 23.44
N LYS A 100 -0.39 -8.21 22.61
CA LYS A 100 -0.94 -9.42 21.97
C LYS A 100 0.03 -10.01 20.95
N SER A 101 0.80 -9.18 20.23
CA SER A 101 1.85 -9.69 19.34
C SER A 101 2.99 -10.34 20.11
N TYR A 102 3.37 -9.82 21.29
CA TYR A 102 4.36 -10.44 22.17
C TYR A 102 3.93 -11.85 22.59
N ASP A 103 2.66 -12.03 22.98
CA ASP A 103 2.13 -13.33 23.38
C ASP A 103 2.16 -14.35 22.24
N VAL A 104 1.72 -13.95 21.02
CA VAL A 104 1.74 -14.83 19.85
C VAL A 104 3.19 -15.16 19.45
N MET A 105 4.09 -14.19 19.44
CA MET A 105 5.52 -14.42 19.13
C MET A 105 6.19 -15.34 20.16
N THR A 106 5.85 -15.21 21.43
CA THR A 106 6.35 -16.10 22.50
C THR A 106 5.86 -17.53 22.34
N LYS A 107 4.59 -17.71 21.95
CA LYS A 107 4.00 -19.01 21.68
C LYS A 107 4.60 -19.66 20.43
N GLU A 108 4.62 -18.92 19.32
CA GLU A 108 4.99 -19.45 18.02
C GLU A 108 6.52 -19.53 17.78
N LYS A 109 7.30 -18.68 18.45
CA LYS A 109 8.76 -18.61 18.33
C LYS A 109 9.23 -18.52 16.86
N PRO A 110 8.77 -17.52 16.10
CA PRO A 110 9.20 -17.41 14.71
C PRO A 110 10.69 -17.09 14.60
N ASP A 111 11.35 -17.58 13.52
CA ASP A 111 12.74 -17.27 13.20
C ASP A 111 12.93 -15.85 12.69
N ALA A 112 11.88 -15.27 12.10
CA ALA A 112 11.89 -13.93 11.54
C ALA A 112 10.49 -13.29 11.56
N LEU A 113 10.46 -11.96 11.61
CA LEU A 113 9.27 -11.12 11.47
C LEU A 113 9.36 -10.31 10.18
N LEU A 114 8.30 -10.34 9.37
CA LEU A 114 8.09 -9.44 8.23
C LEU A 114 6.98 -8.45 8.54
N ILE A 115 7.24 -7.17 8.33
CA ILE A 115 6.28 -6.07 8.45
C ILE A 115 6.38 -5.13 7.26
N LEU A 116 5.33 -4.34 7.03
CA LEU A 116 5.28 -3.35 5.96
C LEU A 116 4.83 -1.99 6.49
N GLY A 117 5.58 -0.96 6.13
CA GLY A 117 5.18 0.44 6.28
C GLY A 117 5.11 0.92 7.72
N ASP A 118 4.10 1.72 7.99
CA ASP A 118 4.08 2.68 9.09
C ASP A 118 2.77 2.70 9.88
N THR A 119 1.88 1.76 9.60
CA THR A 119 0.65 1.64 10.39
C THR A 119 0.95 1.20 11.82
N ASN A 120 -0.02 1.32 12.70
CA ASN A 120 0.17 0.86 14.08
C ASN A 120 0.51 -0.63 14.18
N SER A 121 0.13 -1.47 13.19
CA SER A 121 0.53 -2.89 13.13
C SER A 121 2.04 -3.06 13.22
N ALA A 122 2.81 -2.16 12.62
CA ALA A 122 4.27 -2.23 12.58
C ALA A 122 4.91 -2.08 13.99
N LEU A 123 4.19 -1.54 14.97
CA LEU A 123 4.66 -1.45 16.36
C LEU A 123 4.88 -2.82 17.02
N CYS A 124 4.36 -3.91 16.44
CA CYS A 124 4.70 -5.29 16.84
C CYS A 124 6.22 -5.55 16.74
N ALA A 125 6.96 -4.76 15.97
CA ALA A 125 8.43 -4.78 15.90
C ALA A 125 9.09 -4.60 17.25
N ILE A 126 8.48 -3.83 18.16
CA ILE A 126 8.98 -3.64 19.54
C ILE A 126 9.00 -4.99 20.26
N SER A 127 7.93 -5.79 20.15
CA SER A 127 7.83 -7.12 20.74
C SER A 127 8.88 -8.07 20.15
N ALA A 128 9.00 -8.09 18.82
CA ALA A 128 9.99 -8.92 18.12
C ALA A 128 11.43 -8.56 18.55
N LYS A 129 11.75 -7.26 18.65
CA LYS A 129 13.07 -6.81 19.08
C LYS A 129 13.38 -7.26 20.49
N ARG A 130 12.42 -7.18 21.43
CA ARG A 130 12.57 -7.67 22.81
C ARG A 130 12.76 -9.19 22.88
N LEU A 131 12.13 -9.94 21.98
CA LEU A 131 12.24 -11.40 21.88
C LEU A 131 13.46 -11.84 21.05
N LYS A 132 14.29 -10.92 20.56
CA LYS A 132 15.45 -11.18 19.70
C LYS A 132 15.10 -11.95 18.43
N ILE A 133 13.96 -11.60 17.81
CA ILE A 133 13.51 -12.10 16.53
C ILE A 133 14.00 -11.12 15.46
N PRO A 134 14.73 -11.56 14.42
CA PRO A 134 15.14 -10.74 13.28
C PRO A 134 13.96 -10.06 12.61
N ILE A 135 14.03 -8.74 12.40
CA ILE A 135 12.95 -7.91 11.83
C ILE A 135 13.32 -7.47 10.43
N PHE A 136 12.44 -7.75 9.49
CA PHE A 136 12.50 -7.35 8.08
C PHE A 136 11.38 -6.34 7.80
N HIS A 137 11.74 -5.10 7.49
CA HIS A 137 10.80 -4.01 7.31
C HIS A 137 10.75 -3.53 5.86
N MET A 138 9.64 -3.81 5.18
CA MET A 138 9.35 -3.29 3.83
C MET A 138 8.79 -1.88 3.91
N GLU A 139 8.93 -1.10 2.83
CA GLU A 139 8.54 0.31 2.75
C GLU A 139 9.28 1.20 3.76
N ALA A 140 10.48 0.81 4.16
CA ALA A 140 11.33 1.55 5.08
C ALA A 140 11.81 2.87 4.47
N GLY A 141 12.03 3.88 5.29
CA GLY A 141 12.69 5.12 4.89
C GLY A 141 11.80 6.19 4.26
N ASN A 142 10.49 6.01 4.18
CA ASN A 142 9.59 7.06 3.67
C ASN A 142 9.55 8.24 4.64
N ARG A 143 9.72 9.48 4.13
CA ARG A 143 9.70 10.72 4.92
C ARG A 143 8.92 11.81 4.19
N CYS A 144 7.96 12.45 4.88
CA CYS A 144 7.30 13.66 4.43
C CYS A 144 7.72 14.90 5.22
N TRP A 145 8.54 14.73 6.28
CA TRP A 145 9.07 15.79 7.16
C TRP A 145 7.98 16.63 7.86
N ASP A 146 6.75 16.14 7.87
CA ASP A 146 5.61 16.74 8.56
C ASP A 146 5.21 15.88 9.76
N TRP A 147 5.41 16.41 10.96
CA TRP A 147 5.08 15.72 12.21
C TRP A 147 3.59 15.68 12.52
N ASN A 148 2.75 16.41 11.75
CA ASN A 148 1.30 16.28 11.85
C ASN A 148 0.80 14.98 11.17
N VAL A 149 1.64 14.35 10.37
CA VAL A 149 1.38 13.01 9.81
C VAL A 149 1.74 11.98 10.87
N SER A 150 0.74 11.36 11.49
CA SER A 150 0.89 10.43 12.63
C SER A 150 1.83 9.25 12.32
N GLU A 151 1.84 8.79 11.09
CA GLU A 151 2.70 7.71 10.61
C GLU A 151 4.20 8.04 10.67
N MET A 152 4.59 9.32 10.70
CA MET A 152 6.00 9.71 10.83
C MET A 152 6.65 9.20 12.12
N ILE A 153 5.88 9.11 13.21
CA ILE A 153 6.36 8.57 14.48
C ILE A 153 6.66 7.08 14.34
N ASN A 154 5.70 6.34 13.78
CA ASN A 154 5.85 4.89 13.55
C ASN A 154 7.03 4.60 12.63
N ARG A 155 7.18 5.35 11.51
CA ARG A 155 8.32 5.22 10.58
C ARG A 155 9.64 5.32 11.31
N LYS A 156 9.83 6.38 12.09
CA LYS A 156 11.06 6.61 12.85
C LYS A 156 11.36 5.45 13.82
N ILE A 157 10.37 5.00 14.57
CA ILE A 157 10.54 3.90 15.52
C ILE A 157 10.93 2.62 14.78
N VAL A 158 10.13 2.23 13.78
CA VAL A 158 10.25 0.93 13.15
C VAL A 158 11.51 0.82 12.29
N ASP A 159 11.86 1.85 11.53
CA ASP A 159 13.09 1.90 10.74
C ASP A 159 14.34 1.71 11.62
N HIS A 160 14.39 2.38 12.78
CA HIS A 160 15.56 2.33 13.65
C HIS A 160 15.69 1.04 14.46
N ILE A 161 14.61 0.33 14.73
CA ILE A 161 14.66 -0.95 15.46
C ILE A 161 14.71 -2.18 14.57
N SER A 162 14.41 -2.03 13.27
CA SER A 162 14.48 -3.15 12.31
C SER A 162 15.93 -3.58 12.07
N ASP A 163 16.13 -4.89 11.88
CA ASP A 163 17.45 -5.44 11.58
C ASP A 163 17.79 -5.32 10.10
N ILE A 164 16.80 -5.46 9.25
CA ILE A 164 16.92 -5.30 7.79
C ILE A 164 15.81 -4.37 7.30
N ASN A 165 16.21 -3.25 6.71
CA ASN A 165 15.32 -2.30 6.06
C ASN A 165 15.27 -2.56 4.56
N MET A 166 14.05 -2.64 4.02
CA MET A 166 13.79 -2.87 2.60
C MET A 166 13.04 -1.68 2.01
N PRO A 167 13.73 -0.54 1.77
CA PRO A 167 13.14 0.62 1.13
C PRO A 167 12.69 0.28 -0.30
N TYR A 168 11.66 0.98 -0.78
CA TYR A 168 11.21 0.81 -2.16
C TYR A 168 12.14 1.50 -3.15
N THR A 169 12.73 2.63 -2.77
CA THR A 169 13.47 3.49 -3.67
C THR A 169 14.82 3.91 -3.10
N GLU A 170 15.70 4.38 -3.98
CA GLU A 170 16.98 4.99 -3.58
C GLU A 170 16.78 6.28 -2.77
N HIS A 171 15.68 7.03 -2.96
CA HIS A 171 15.34 8.16 -2.11
C HIS A 171 15.17 7.75 -0.65
N SER A 172 14.36 6.71 -0.43
CA SER A 172 14.12 6.18 0.91
C SER A 172 15.41 5.64 1.56
N ARG A 173 16.27 4.96 0.77
CA ARG A 173 17.58 4.51 1.26
C ARG A 173 18.45 5.70 1.70
N ARG A 174 18.50 6.78 0.93
CA ARG A 174 19.28 7.98 1.29
C ARG A 174 18.79 8.62 2.59
N TYR A 175 17.48 8.64 2.83
CA TYR A 175 16.93 9.13 4.10
C TYR A 175 17.38 8.27 5.28
N LEU A 176 17.33 6.96 5.17
CA LEU A 176 17.80 6.05 6.21
C LEU A 176 19.31 6.25 6.49
N LEU A 177 20.12 6.37 5.45
CA LEU A 177 21.55 6.65 5.58
C LEU A 177 21.80 7.99 6.29
N SER A 178 21.05 9.04 5.95
CA SER A 178 21.17 10.35 6.59
C SER A 178 20.77 10.34 8.08
N GLU A 179 19.96 9.37 8.49
CA GLU A 179 19.57 9.14 9.88
C GLU A 179 20.53 8.20 10.63
N GLY A 180 21.63 7.79 9.99
CA GLY A 180 22.68 6.99 10.61
C GLY A 180 22.42 5.48 10.61
N ILE A 181 21.44 4.99 9.85
CA ILE A 181 21.23 3.55 9.71
C ILE A 181 22.30 2.97 8.76
N ASP A 182 22.88 1.81 9.12
CA ASP A 182 23.97 1.21 8.37
C ASP A 182 23.53 0.67 7.00
N GLY A 183 24.19 1.13 5.94
CA GLY A 183 23.86 0.74 4.56
C GLY A 183 23.93 -0.76 4.27
N LYS A 184 24.74 -1.53 5.04
CA LYS A 184 24.84 -2.99 4.88
C LYS A 184 23.56 -3.75 5.28
N THR A 185 22.64 -3.07 6.00
CA THR A 185 21.36 -3.63 6.44
C THR A 185 20.17 -3.14 5.59
N MET A 186 20.45 -2.54 4.44
CA MET A 186 19.42 -1.95 3.56
C MET A 186 19.45 -2.54 2.16
N PHE A 187 18.28 -2.94 1.66
CA PHE A 187 18.12 -3.51 0.32
C PHE A 187 16.94 -2.86 -0.39
N VAL A 188 17.19 -2.11 -1.46
CA VAL A 188 16.12 -1.55 -2.30
C VAL A 188 15.42 -2.69 -3.01
N THR A 189 14.13 -2.86 -2.70
CA THR A 189 13.31 -3.96 -3.26
C THR A 189 12.46 -3.54 -4.44
N GLY A 190 12.19 -2.26 -4.57
CA GLY A 190 11.12 -1.75 -5.43
C GLY A 190 9.76 -1.82 -4.73
N SER A 191 8.76 -1.18 -5.35
CA SER A 191 7.38 -1.24 -4.88
C SER A 191 6.72 -2.57 -5.27
N PRO A 192 6.03 -3.27 -4.36
CA PRO A 192 5.31 -4.49 -4.69
C PRO A 192 4.07 -4.25 -5.58
N MET A 193 3.61 -3.00 -5.73
CA MET A 193 2.37 -2.67 -6.46
C MET A 193 2.43 -3.09 -7.93
N ARG A 194 3.62 -2.99 -8.58
CA ARG A 194 3.77 -3.43 -9.97
C ARG A 194 3.49 -4.92 -10.13
N GLU A 195 4.05 -5.75 -9.24
CA GLU A 195 3.81 -7.18 -9.24
C GLU A 195 2.33 -7.51 -8.95
N VAL A 196 1.72 -6.82 -7.97
CA VAL A 196 0.30 -7.00 -7.61
C VAL A 196 -0.62 -6.65 -8.77
N LEU A 197 -0.41 -5.49 -9.40
CA LEU A 197 -1.23 -5.06 -10.55
C LEU A 197 -1.05 -5.97 -11.75
N SER A 198 0.18 -6.32 -12.10
CA SER A 198 0.50 -7.21 -13.23
C SER A 198 -0.18 -8.57 -13.08
N LYS A 199 -0.11 -9.19 -11.90
CA LYS A 199 -0.73 -10.48 -11.60
C LYS A 199 -2.27 -10.46 -11.63
N ASN A 200 -2.88 -9.31 -11.33
CA ASN A 200 -4.32 -9.18 -11.27
C ASN A 200 -4.94 -8.44 -12.47
N MET A 201 -4.14 -8.00 -13.45
CA MET A 201 -4.62 -7.19 -14.58
C MET A 201 -5.78 -7.84 -15.32
N ALA A 202 -5.70 -9.14 -15.60
CA ALA A 202 -6.77 -9.86 -16.29
C ALA A 202 -8.10 -9.90 -15.51
N LYS A 203 -8.04 -9.84 -14.16
CA LYS A 203 -9.24 -9.75 -13.32
C LYS A 203 -9.77 -8.32 -13.28
N ILE A 204 -8.87 -7.33 -13.19
CA ILE A 204 -9.22 -5.90 -13.24
C ILE A 204 -9.98 -5.60 -14.55
N GLU A 205 -9.48 -6.08 -15.68
CA GLU A 205 -10.11 -5.85 -17.00
C GLU A 205 -11.47 -6.53 -17.19
N LYS A 206 -11.78 -7.54 -16.37
CA LYS A 206 -13.09 -8.21 -16.37
C LYS A 206 -14.11 -7.56 -15.43
N SER A 207 -13.73 -6.53 -14.66
CA SER A 207 -14.69 -5.84 -13.78
C SER A 207 -15.78 -5.14 -14.59
N ASP A 208 -17.02 -5.37 -14.20
CA ASP A 208 -18.22 -4.76 -14.77
C ASP A 208 -18.63 -3.44 -14.08
N VAL A 209 -17.74 -2.88 -13.24
CA VAL A 209 -18.06 -1.73 -12.41
C VAL A 209 -18.52 -0.50 -13.19
N LEU A 210 -18.00 -0.29 -14.40
CA LEU A 210 -18.43 0.83 -15.25
C LEU A 210 -19.90 0.63 -15.69
N GLU A 211 -20.28 -0.57 -16.08
CA GLU A 211 -21.65 -0.90 -16.45
C GLU A 211 -22.59 -0.78 -15.24
N ARG A 212 -22.23 -1.35 -14.10
CA ARG A 212 -23.00 -1.29 -12.84
C ARG A 212 -23.27 0.14 -12.37
N LEU A 213 -22.34 1.06 -12.63
CA LEU A 213 -22.47 2.48 -12.25
C LEU A 213 -22.99 3.36 -13.40
N GLY A 214 -23.26 2.81 -14.57
CA GLY A 214 -23.71 3.57 -15.76
C GLY A 214 -22.67 4.57 -16.25
N LEU A 215 -21.36 4.26 -16.12
CA LEU A 215 -20.26 5.15 -16.46
C LEU A 215 -19.70 4.89 -17.84
N THR A 216 -19.32 5.96 -18.51
CA THR A 216 -18.58 5.90 -19.78
C THR A 216 -17.10 6.19 -19.53
N LYS A 217 -16.20 5.46 -20.18
CA LYS A 217 -14.75 5.68 -20.09
C LYS A 217 -14.40 7.13 -20.40
N LYS A 218 -13.50 7.69 -19.61
CA LYS A 218 -13.01 9.09 -19.70
C LYS A 218 -14.09 10.15 -19.53
N ASN A 219 -15.27 9.79 -18.98
CA ASN A 219 -16.37 10.71 -18.73
C ASN A 219 -16.85 10.68 -17.27
N TYR A 220 -15.93 10.55 -16.34
CA TYR A 220 -16.15 10.70 -14.89
C TYR A 220 -14.82 11.00 -14.18
N ILE A 221 -14.89 11.66 -13.04
CA ILE A 221 -13.77 11.87 -12.12
C ILE A 221 -13.91 10.85 -10.99
N LEU A 222 -12.79 10.19 -10.64
CA LEU A 222 -12.73 9.32 -9.47
C LEU A 222 -12.06 10.06 -8.31
N VAL A 223 -12.70 10.02 -7.14
CA VAL A 223 -12.17 10.64 -5.91
C VAL A 223 -11.99 9.59 -4.83
N SER A 224 -10.86 9.64 -4.12
CA SER A 224 -10.62 8.89 -2.89
C SER A 224 -9.78 9.73 -1.93
N ALA A 225 -10.41 10.24 -0.86
CA ALA A 225 -9.77 11.08 0.13
C ALA A 225 -10.23 10.70 1.54
N HIS A 226 -9.25 10.42 2.43
CA HIS A 226 -9.55 9.88 3.76
C HIS A 226 -8.46 10.14 4.80
N ARG A 227 -7.40 10.87 4.44
CA ARG A 227 -6.31 11.17 5.37
C ARG A 227 -6.78 12.06 6.52
N GLU A 228 -6.20 11.84 7.70
CA GLU A 228 -6.57 12.55 8.93
C GLU A 228 -6.41 14.06 8.77
N GLU A 229 -5.29 14.50 8.21
CA GLU A 229 -5.00 15.91 7.97
C GLU A 229 -6.04 16.60 7.09
N ASN A 230 -6.67 15.88 6.17
CA ASN A 230 -7.70 16.41 5.27
C ASN A 230 -9.12 16.32 5.85
N ILE A 231 -9.39 15.30 6.67
CA ILE A 231 -10.77 14.97 7.08
C ILE A 231 -11.08 15.45 8.49
N ASP A 232 -10.12 15.40 9.42
CA ASP A 232 -10.38 15.74 10.82
C ASP A 232 -10.39 17.25 11.05
N ASN A 233 -9.53 17.99 10.37
CA ASN A 233 -9.54 19.45 10.38
C ASN A 233 -10.74 19.96 9.57
N GLU A 234 -11.56 20.84 10.17
CA GLU A 234 -12.80 21.35 9.53
C GLU A 234 -12.53 22.23 8.32
N GLU A 235 -11.52 23.09 8.37
CA GLU A 235 -11.15 23.98 7.27
C GLU A 235 -10.65 23.18 6.07
N ASN A 236 -9.75 22.22 6.31
CA ASN A 236 -9.24 21.32 5.27
C ASN A 236 -10.35 20.46 4.67
N PHE A 237 -11.24 19.95 5.52
CA PHE A 237 -12.40 19.17 5.08
C PHE A 237 -13.29 19.97 4.15
N LEU A 238 -13.69 21.19 4.56
CA LEU A 238 -14.54 22.06 3.75
C LEU A 238 -13.86 22.44 2.44
N SER A 239 -12.57 22.77 2.48
CA SER A 239 -11.77 23.09 1.29
C SER A 239 -11.79 21.93 0.27
N LEU A 240 -11.49 20.72 0.72
CA LEU A 240 -11.47 19.52 -0.13
C LEU A 240 -12.87 19.17 -0.66
N MET A 241 -13.90 19.19 0.18
CA MET A 241 -15.28 18.87 -0.24
C MET A 241 -15.82 19.89 -1.24
N ASN A 242 -15.51 21.17 -1.06
CA ASN A 242 -15.85 22.23 -2.02
C ASN A 242 -15.12 22.04 -3.35
N ALA A 243 -13.83 21.65 -3.32
CA ALA A 243 -13.07 21.32 -4.53
C ALA A 243 -13.69 20.14 -5.31
N ILE A 244 -14.22 19.14 -4.61
CA ILE A 244 -14.96 18.01 -5.24
C ILE A 244 -16.24 18.50 -5.92
N ASN A 245 -17.02 19.36 -5.25
CA ASN A 245 -18.23 19.95 -5.83
C ASN A 245 -17.90 20.85 -7.03
N ALA A 246 -16.87 21.67 -6.93
CA ALA A 246 -16.44 22.56 -8.02
C ALA A 246 -15.93 21.75 -9.25
N ALA A 247 -15.27 20.61 -9.02
CA ALA A 247 -14.91 19.72 -10.12
C ALA A 247 -16.14 19.14 -10.81
N ALA A 248 -17.17 18.73 -10.08
CA ALA A 248 -18.42 18.24 -10.65
C ALA A 248 -19.13 19.32 -11.48
N GLU A 249 -19.16 20.56 -11.00
CA GLU A 249 -19.74 21.70 -11.69
C GLU A 249 -18.96 22.08 -12.95
N LYS A 250 -17.64 22.27 -12.83
CA LYS A 250 -16.76 22.72 -13.91
C LYS A 250 -16.73 21.75 -15.08
N TYR A 251 -16.55 20.46 -14.81
CA TYR A 251 -16.41 19.45 -15.87
C TYR A 251 -17.75 18.87 -16.33
N ASN A 252 -18.85 19.17 -15.61
CA ASN A 252 -20.21 18.70 -15.88
C ASN A 252 -20.28 17.18 -16.17
N MET A 253 -19.56 16.39 -15.36
CA MET A 253 -19.53 14.92 -15.46
C MET A 253 -19.70 14.26 -14.09
N PRO A 254 -20.08 12.98 -13.99
CA PRO A 254 -20.15 12.26 -12.72
C PRO A 254 -18.83 12.32 -11.95
N VAL A 255 -18.90 12.55 -10.66
CA VAL A 255 -17.79 12.42 -9.74
C VAL A 255 -18.08 11.23 -8.82
N ILE A 256 -17.28 10.19 -8.92
CA ILE A 256 -17.42 8.98 -8.12
C ILE A 256 -16.50 9.11 -6.92
N TYR A 257 -17.07 9.34 -5.76
CA TYR A 257 -16.32 9.42 -4.51
C TYR A 257 -16.35 8.06 -3.79
N SER A 258 -15.24 7.32 -3.87
CA SER A 258 -14.99 6.10 -3.11
C SER A 258 -14.69 6.47 -1.66
N THR A 259 -15.72 6.54 -0.83
CA THR A 259 -15.66 7.19 0.47
C THR A 259 -15.33 6.21 1.59
N HIS A 260 -14.20 6.42 2.22
CA HIS A 260 -13.81 5.65 3.40
C HIS A 260 -14.80 5.87 4.56
N PRO A 261 -15.08 4.87 5.42
CA PRO A 261 -16.02 5.01 6.56
C PRO A 261 -15.71 6.20 7.47
N ARG A 262 -14.42 6.54 7.67
CA ARG A 262 -14.01 7.74 8.41
C ARG A 262 -14.57 9.02 7.75
N SER A 263 -14.32 9.18 6.46
CA SER A 263 -14.79 10.35 5.70
C SER A 263 -16.31 10.42 5.69
N MET A 264 -17.01 9.28 5.53
CA MET A 264 -18.46 9.20 5.56
C MET A 264 -19.01 9.73 6.88
N LYS A 265 -18.44 9.31 8.02
CA LYS A 265 -18.83 9.77 9.35
C LYS A 265 -18.71 11.29 9.49
N PHE A 266 -17.66 11.91 8.97
CA PHE A 266 -17.48 13.37 9.05
C PHE A 266 -18.41 14.12 8.09
N ILE A 267 -18.67 13.58 6.88
CA ILE A 267 -19.64 14.13 5.93
C ILE A 267 -21.03 14.18 6.57
N GLU A 268 -21.47 13.08 7.17
CA GLU A 268 -22.76 13.00 7.87
C GLU A 268 -22.82 13.94 9.09
N LYS A 269 -21.79 13.91 9.95
CA LYS A 269 -21.71 14.73 11.16
C LYS A 269 -21.77 16.23 10.85
N ARG A 270 -21.10 16.66 9.77
CA ARG A 270 -21.04 18.07 9.35
C ARG A 270 -22.19 18.47 8.42
N GLY A 271 -23.02 17.52 8.00
CA GLY A 271 -24.17 17.78 7.13
C GLY A 271 -23.78 18.33 5.77
N PHE A 272 -22.59 17.96 5.25
CA PHE A 272 -22.10 18.48 3.97
C PHE A 272 -22.96 17.98 2.81
N LYS A 273 -23.30 18.89 1.89
CA LYS A 273 -24.13 18.58 0.72
C LYS A 273 -23.29 18.58 -0.54
N PHE A 274 -23.28 17.44 -1.21
CA PHE A 274 -22.63 17.32 -2.49
C PHE A 274 -23.46 17.90 -3.65
N HIS A 275 -22.75 18.28 -4.70
CA HIS A 275 -23.35 18.58 -5.99
C HIS A 275 -24.08 17.35 -6.55
N LYS A 276 -25.15 17.55 -7.33
CA LYS A 276 -26.00 16.46 -7.89
C LYS A 276 -25.26 15.41 -8.71
N LEU A 277 -24.11 15.75 -9.28
CA LEU A 277 -23.26 14.83 -10.06
C LEU A 277 -22.26 14.08 -9.19
N VAL A 278 -22.12 14.37 -7.90
CA VAL A 278 -21.25 13.63 -7.00
C VAL A 278 -21.99 12.43 -6.42
N GLN A 279 -21.48 11.24 -6.70
CA GLN A 279 -21.97 10.01 -6.12
C GLN A 279 -21.03 9.57 -4.97
N ASN A 280 -21.52 9.75 -3.75
CA ASN A 280 -20.81 9.38 -2.52
C ASN A 280 -21.08 7.89 -2.22
N LEU A 281 -20.13 7.02 -2.56
CA LEU A 281 -20.30 5.56 -2.53
C LEU A 281 -19.39 4.92 -1.49
N LYS A 282 -19.77 3.73 -1.02
CA LYS A 282 -18.91 2.90 -0.18
C LYS A 282 -17.61 2.54 -0.91
N PRO A 283 -16.52 2.22 -0.20
CA PRO A 283 -15.27 1.82 -0.84
C PRO A 283 -15.45 0.62 -1.76
N PHE A 284 -14.78 0.67 -2.89
CA PHE A 284 -14.76 -0.43 -3.85
C PHE A 284 -13.72 -1.49 -3.46
N GLY A 285 -13.90 -2.72 -3.92
CA GLY A 285 -12.89 -3.76 -3.92
C GLY A 285 -11.71 -3.42 -4.83
N PHE A 286 -10.64 -4.21 -4.74
CA PHE A 286 -9.39 -3.93 -5.46
C PHE A 286 -9.57 -3.91 -6.98
N MET A 287 -10.29 -4.89 -7.54
CA MET A 287 -10.49 -4.99 -8.99
C MET A 287 -11.30 -3.82 -9.54
N ASP A 288 -12.43 -3.52 -8.90
CA ASP A 288 -13.33 -2.43 -9.29
C ASP A 288 -12.64 -1.07 -9.19
N TYR A 289 -11.91 -0.83 -8.09
CA TYR A 289 -11.22 0.45 -7.89
C TYR A 289 -10.17 0.70 -8.97
N ASN A 290 -9.34 -0.30 -9.28
CA ASN A 290 -8.32 -0.17 -10.33
C ASN A 290 -8.93 -0.04 -11.73
N MET A 291 -10.06 -0.70 -12.00
CA MET A 291 -10.81 -0.52 -13.26
C MET A 291 -11.35 0.92 -13.37
N LEU A 292 -11.88 1.46 -12.28
CA LEU A 292 -12.31 2.87 -12.22
C LEU A 292 -11.15 3.83 -12.42
N GLN A 293 -9.99 3.63 -11.76
CA GLN A 293 -8.81 4.48 -11.94
C GLN A 293 -8.35 4.51 -13.40
N LYS A 294 -8.17 3.33 -14.01
CA LYS A 294 -7.67 3.19 -15.39
C LYS A 294 -8.54 3.92 -16.42
N ASN A 295 -9.85 4.02 -16.18
CA ASN A 295 -10.81 4.57 -17.11
C ASN A 295 -11.36 5.95 -16.72
N ALA A 296 -10.90 6.55 -15.62
CA ALA A 296 -11.31 7.88 -15.21
C ALA A 296 -10.81 8.98 -16.17
N TYR A 297 -11.53 10.08 -16.25
CA TYR A 297 -11.07 11.33 -16.85
C TYR A 297 -9.85 11.87 -16.09
N CYS A 298 -9.96 11.93 -14.76
CA CYS A 298 -8.87 12.20 -13.83
C CYS A 298 -9.15 11.52 -12.50
N VAL A 299 -8.10 11.12 -11.78
CA VAL A 299 -8.20 10.59 -10.42
C VAL A 299 -7.68 11.63 -9.44
N LEU A 300 -8.50 12.00 -8.46
CA LEU A 300 -8.16 12.91 -7.37
C LEU A 300 -8.09 12.09 -6.08
N SER A 301 -6.92 11.98 -5.45
CA SER A 301 -6.77 11.18 -4.24
C SER A 301 -5.67 11.70 -3.31
N ASP A 302 -5.82 11.48 -2.01
CA ASP A 302 -4.79 11.74 -1.00
C ASP A 302 -3.97 10.49 -0.64
N SER A 303 -4.20 9.38 -1.34
CA SER A 303 -3.49 8.13 -1.12
C SER A 303 -2.04 8.19 -1.61
N GLY A 304 -1.10 7.69 -0.79
CA GLY A 304 0.31 7.56 -1.21
C GLY A 304 0.53 6.58 -2.37
N THR A 305 -0.39 5.63 -2.64
CA THR A 305 -0.30 4.69 -3.76
C THR A 305 -0.70 5.29 -5.10
N LEU A 306 -1.43 6.42 -5.10
CA LEU A 306 -1.91 7.05 -6.32
C LEU A 306 -0.81 7.27 -7.35
N SER A 307 0.35 7.73 -6.90
CA SER A 307 1.51 8.00 -7.77
C SER A 307 2.04 6.74 -8.45
N GLU A 308 2.09 5.62 -7.70
CA GLU A 308 2.49 4.33 -8.23
C GLU A 308 1.45 3.80 -9.22
N GLU A 309 0.19 3.81 -8.84
CA GLU A 309 -0.93 3.32 -9.64
C GLU A 309 -1.09 4.12 -10.95
N SER A 310 -1.00 5.46 -10.88
CA SER A 310 -1.04 6.34 -12.05
C SER A 310 0.09 6.02 -13.03
N ALA A 311 1.33 5.86 -12.54
CA ALA A 311 2.46 5.53 -13.37
C ALA A 311 2.34 4.14 -14.02
N MET A 312 1.83 3.15 -13.27
CA MET A 312 1.74 1.76 -13.73
C MET A 312 0.56 1.50 -14.66
N LEU A 313 -0.56 2.20 -14.47
CA LEU A 313 -1.81 2.02 -15.22
C LEU A 313 -2.01 3.10 -16.31
N GLY A 314 -1.23 4.17 -16.31
CA GLY A 314 -1.22 5.22 -17.33
C GLY A 314 -2.50 6.06 -17.35
N PHE A 315 -2.89 6.67 -16.23
CA PHE A 315 -4.05 7.57 -16.15
C PHE A 315 -3.67 8.91 -15.52
N PRO A 316 -4.33 10.03 -15.89
CA PRO A 316 -4.06 11.33 -15.28
C PRO A 316 -4.54 11.35 -13.83
N ALA A 317 -3.69 11.86 -12.93
CA ALA A 317 -3.95 11.90 -11.51
C ALA A 317 -3.44 13.17 -10.85
N VAL A 318 -4.15 13.59 -9.80
CA VAL A 318 -3.81 14.72 -8.95
C VAL A 318 -3.79 14.27 -7.50
N LEU A 319 -2.67 14.53 -6.83
CA LEU A 319 -2.52 14.25 -5.41
C LEU A 319 -3.13 15.39 -4.59
N ALA A 320 -4.24 15.10 -3.89
CA ALA A 320 -4.98 16.05 -3.05
C ALA A 320 -4.30 16.23 -1.68
N ARG A 321 -3.08 16.78 -1.69
CA ARG A 321 -2.23 16.96 -0.50
C ARG A 321 -1.31 18.17 -0.67
N THR A 322 -0.78 18.66 0.44
CA THR A 322 0.24 19.72 0.48
C THR A 322 1.67 19.19 0.58
N SER A 323 1.83 17.90 0.86
CA SER A 323 3.13 17.22 0.97
C SER A 323 3.05 15.78 0.46
N THR A 324 4.19 15.19 0.13
CA THR A 324 4.29 13.77 -0.26
C THR A 324 5.49 13.11 0.39
N GLU A 325 5.34 11.84 0.75
CA GLU A 325 6.44 10.98 1.20
C GLU A 325 7.17 10.29 0.05
N ARG A 326 6.83 10.64 -1.21
CA ARG A 326 7.34 9.99 -2.43
C ARG A 326 7.97 11.00 -3.37
N PRO A 327 9.15 11.57 -3.02
CA PRO A 327 9.81 12.59 -3.83
C PRO A 327 10.22 12.07 -5.22
N GLU A 328 10.45 10.77 -5.35
CA GLU A 328 10.81 10.11 -6.61
C GLU A 328 9.77 10.32 -7.72
N VAL A 329 8.49 10.45 -7.37
CA VAL A 329 7.45 10.69 -8.39
C VAL A 329 7.45 12.14 -8.88
N LEU A 330 7.88 13.08 -8.05
CA LEU A 330 8.08 14.48 -8.44
C LEU A 330 9.34 14.63 -9.30
N ASP A 331 10.41 13.94 -8.97
CA ASP A 331 11.65 13.91 -9.77
C ASP A 331 11.41 13.40 -11.20
N LYS A 332 10.45 12.50 -11.37
CA LYS A 332 10.08 11.94 -12.68
C LYS A 332 8.92 12.69 -13.35
N GLY A 333 8.30 13.65 -12.68
CA GLY A 333 7.11 14.34 -13.21
C GLY A 333 5.90 13.41 -13.37
N THR A 334 5.78 12.39 -12.51
CA THR A 334 4.72 11.37 -12.63
C THR A 334 3.33 11.93 -12.32
N ILE A 335 3.24 12.84 -11.35
CA ILE A 335 1.98 13.33 -10.79
C ILE A 335 2.05 14.80 -10.44
N VAL A 336 0.90 15.45 -10.42
CA VAL A 336 0.75 16.84 -9.94
C VAL A 336 0.29 16.80 -8.48
N VAL A 337 0.96 17.55 -7.59
CA VAL A 337 0.49 17.81 -6.24
C VAL A 337 -0.44 19.02 -6.30
N GLY A 338 -1.74 18.78 -6.14
CA GLY A 338 -2.78 19.78 -6.38
C GLY A 338 -3.26 20.52 -5.13
N GLY A 339 -2.69 20.24 -3.94
CA GLY A 339 -3.24 20.80 -2.70
C GLY A 339 -4.65 20.31 -2.41
N ILE A 340 -5.38 21.08 -1.61
CA ILE A 340 -6.78 20.79 -1.23
C ILE A 340 -7.72 21.99 -1.52
N ALA A 341 -7.17 23.15 -1.88
CA ALA A 341 -7.97 24.32 -2.20
C ALA A 341 -8.61 24.18 -3.58
N GLU A 342 -9.85 24.63 -3.72
CA GLU A 342 -10.64 24.53 -4.95
C GLU A 342 -9.87 24.97 -6.19
N LYS A 343 -9.30 26.18 -6.16
CA LYS A 343 -8.57 26.75 -7.29
C LYS A 343 -7.39 25.89 -7.69
N ASP A 344 -6.60 25.43 -6.72
CA ASP A 344 -5.36 24.70 -6.96
C ASP A 344 -5.66 23.28 -7.49
N VAL A 345 -6.69 22.63 -6.94
CA VAL A 345 -7.17 21.31 -7.40
C VAL A 345 -7.66 21.39 -8.84
N LEU A 346 -8.49 22.40 -9.18
CA LEU A 346 -9.02 22.54 -10.54
C LEU A 346 -7.92 22.86 -11.55
N GLN A 347 -6.94 23.68 -11.21
CA GLN A 347 -5.79 23.97 -12.07
C GLN A 347 -4.92 22.73 -12.27
N ALA A 348 -4.70 21.93 -11.22
CA ALA A 348 -3.95 20.70 -11.29
C ALA A 348 -4.64 19.64 -12.17
N VAL A 349 -5.97 19.53 -12.08
CA VAL A 349 -6.76 18.63 -12.95
C VAL A 349 -6.67 19.08 -14.41
N ASP A 350 -6.85 20.38 -14.69
CA ASP A 350 -6.72 20.90 -16.06
C ASP A 350 -5.35 20.58 -16.67
N LEU A 351 -4.28 20.80 -15.89
CA LEU A 351 -2.93 20.51 -16.33
C LEU A 351 -2.71 19.03 -16.59
N ALA A 352 -3.05 18.18 -15.61
CA ALA A 352 -2.82 16.73 -15.69
C ALA A 352 -3.57 16.11 -16.89
N VAL A 353 -4.80 16.57 -17.14
CA VAL A 353 -5.61 16.09 -18.27
C VAL A 353 -5.06 16.62 -19.59
N ALA A 354 -4.74 17.92 -19.69
CA ALA A 354 -4.21 18.50 -20.92
C ALA A 354 -2.89 17.82 -21.33
N MET A 355 -1.98 17.56 -20.38
CA MET A 355 -0.74 16.83 -20.67
C MET A 355 -1.02 15.41 -21.17
N TYR A 356 -1.93 14.71 -20.52
CA TYR A 356 -2.31 13.36 -20.93
C TYR A 356 -2.94 13.32 -22.33
N GLU A 357 -3.83 14.26 -22.66
CA GLU A 357 -4.49 14.36 -23.97
C GLU A 357 -3.49 14.76 -25.09
N ASN A 358 -2.47 15.54 -24.75
CA ASN A 358 -1.39 15.89 -25.66
C ASN A 358 -0.35 14.76 -25.86
N GLY A 359 -0.53 13.63 -25.18
CA GLY A 359 0.36 12.47 -25.29
C GLY A 359 1.66 12.59 -24.51
N GLU A 360 1.73 13.51 -23.54
CA GLU A 360 2.88 13.59 -22.65
C GLU A 360 2.93 12.33 -21.77
N PRO A 361 4.10 11.68 -21.62
CA PRO A 361 4.20 10.41 -20.92
C PRO A 361 4.01 10.58 -19.41
N VAL A 362 3.26 9.68 -18.80
CA VAL A 362 3.31 9.47 -17.34
C VAL A 362 4.55 8.63 -17.05
N VAL A 363 5.60 9.25 -16.54
CA VAL A 363 6.90 8.59 -16.33
C VAL A 363 6.90 7.87 -14.99
N MET A 364 7.21 6.57 -15.01
CA MET A 364 7.35 5.75 -13.82
C MET A 364 8.77 5.86 -13.24
N ALA A 365 8.89 5.94 -11.92
CA ALA A 365 10.18 5.80 -11.26
C ALA A 365 10.76 4.39 -11.53
N GLU A 366 12.07 4.30 -11.81
CA GLU A 366 12.72 3.04 -12.16
C GLU A 366 12.55 1.97 -11.07
N ASP A 367 12.64 2.36 -9.81
CA ASP A 367 12.45 1.49 -8.64
C ASP A 367 11.02 0.91 -8.54
N TYR A 368 10.05 1.41 -9.33
CA TYR A 368 8.69 0.88 -9.36
C TYR A 368 8.46 -0.17 -10.46
N ALA A 369 9.44 -0.39 -11.33
CA ALA A 369 9.30 -1.27 -12.50
C ALA A 369 9.39 -2.76 -12.19
N ASP A 370 9.86 -3.13 -10.99
CA ASP A 370 10.14 -4.52 -10.63
C ASP A 370 8.87 -5.37 -10.44
N GLU A 371 8.81 -6.51 -11.14
CA GLU A 371 7.71 -7.48 -11.07
C GLU A 371 8.06 -8.75 -10.25
N ASN A 372 9.15 -8.71 -9.48
CA ASN A 372 9.65 -9.86 -8.71
C ASN A 372 9.98 -9.49 -7.24
N VAL A 373 9.31 -8.49 -6.71
CA VAL A 373 9.54 -8.00 -5.34
C VAL A 373 9.32 -9.11 -4.31
N SER A 374 8.28 -9.91 -4.48
CA SER A 374 7.99 -11.05 -3.60
C SER A 374 9.16 -12.03 -3.51
N VAL A 375 9.81 -12.35 -4.64
CA VAL A 375 10.98 -13.24 -4.70
C VAL A 375 12.22 -12.60 -4.07
N LYS A 376 12.43 -11.28 -4.29
CA LYS A 376 13.53 -10.55 -3.62
C LYS A 376 13.39 -10.63 -2.11
N VAL A 377 12.20 -10.32 -1.58
CA VAL A 377 11.90 -10.33 -0.14
C VAL A 377 12.17 -11.71 0.46
N VAL A 378 11.65 -12.78 -0.15
CA VAL A 378 11.90 -14.16 0.31
C VAL A 378 13.40 -14.48 0.35
N LYS A 379 14.17 -14.11 -0.69
CA LYS A 379 15.62 -14.34 -0.73
C LYS A 379 16.36 -13.54 0.35
N ILE A 380 15.97 -12.28 0.60
CA ILE A 380 16.57 -11.44 1.64
C ILE A 380 16.30 -12.05 3.03
N ILE A 381 15.05 -12.43 3.32
CA ILE A 381 14.69 -13.07 4.59
C ILE A 381 15.51 -14.36 4.80
N GLN A 382 15.53 -15.25 3.80
CA GLN A 382 16.29 -16.51 3.89
C GLN A 382 17.79 -16.27 4.11
N SER A 383 18.35 -15.25 3.46
CA SER A 383 19.78 -14.95 3.56
C SER A 383 20.17 -14.33 4.90
N TYR A 384 19.37 -13.38 5.39
CA TYR A 384 19.78 -12.53 6.49
C TYR A 384 19.30 -12.99 7.87
N THR A 385 18.33 -13.90 7.97
CA THR A 385 17.86 -14.38 9.28
C THR A 385 19.02 -14.97 10.12
N SER A 386 19.83 -15.84 9.55
CA SER A 386 20.99 -16.42 10.26
C SER A 386 22.11 -15.41 10.48
N ILE A 387 22.33 -14.47 9.55
CA ILE A 387 23.32 -13.41 9.67
C ILE A 387 22.99 -12.49 10.85
N VAL A 388 21.73 -12.02 10.93
CA VAL A 388 21.25 -11.19 12.04
C VAL A 388 21.37 -11.92 13.38
N ASN A 389 20.94 -13.19 13.43
CA ASN A 389 21.09 -14.01 14.64
C ASN A 389 22.53 -14.09 15.10
N LYS A 390 23.47 -14.32 14.18
CA LYS A 390 24.90 -14.43 14.49
C LYS A 390 25.53 -13.06 14.86
N THR A 391 25.23 -12.00 14.13
CA THR A 391 25.94 -10.71 14.26
C THR A 391 25.33 -9.79 15.30
N THR A 392 23.98 -9.79 15.42
CA THR A 392 23.26 -8.90 16.32
C THR A 392 22.91 -9.58 17.64
N TRP A 393 22.47 -10.84 17.58
CA TRP A 393 21.95 -11.54 18.77
C TRP A 393 22.93 -12.54 19.38
N LEU A 394 24.06 -12.81 18.70
CA LEU A 394 25.08 -13.78 19.12
C LEU A 394 24.51 -15.17 19.45
N LYS A 395 23.56 -15.62 18.63
CA LYS A 395 22.90 -16.94 18.71
C LYS A 395 23.58 -17.97 17.83
#